data_02b99825ff878f8ec10fc97370af6a1b
#
_entry.id   02b99825ff878f8ec10fc97370af6a1b
#
_cell.length_a   1.000
_cell.length_b   1.000
_cell.length_c   1.000
_cell.angle_alpha   90.00
_cell.angle_beta   90.00
_cell.angle_gamma   90.00
#
_symmetry.space_group_name_H-M   'P 1'
#
loop_
_entity.id
_entity.type
_entity.pdbx_description
1 polymer ?
#
loop_
_entity_poly.entity_id
_entity_poly.type
_entity_poly.pdbx_seq_one_letter_code
_entity_poly.pdbx_strand_id
1 'polypeptide(L)'
;MTEMLNDKARPSWLSASLMASLNKHRDLMPPSDDIAEDEAGFFLYDLDSLKQHLSLLMQQDVIKLWFAVKANPLSRVIQTLAQQGFNFDVASQGELSQVLAQDIAADRILNTGPAKSKSQMKAFLRQGVRTFVVESLNQLQWLNQAANELSCRPQVLLRVQLQWQEGEKNPLGGNEVTAFGLSCDEWQTIKVADFSALNINGLHIFQWGNMLSNARMFELWSQMVTPLLTLAENLGMNLEVLDLGGGLGVDYLQTEQGLSWPTIINDLAIIKARAGVSELWLELGRYAV
;
A
#
# COMPACT_ATOMS: atom_id res chain seq x y z
N MET A 1 -27.69 -27.59 -21.30
CA MET A 1 -26.99 -26.71 -22.27
C MET A 1 -25.51 -26.77 -21.98
N THR A 2 -24.85 -27.78 -22.55
CA THR A 2 -23.45 -28.11 -22.23
C THR A 2 -22.61 -27.76 -23.47
N GLU A 3 -22.58 -26.51 -23.83
CA GLU A 3 -21.53 -26.05 -24.77
C GLU A 3 -20.30 -25.71 -23.93
N MET A 4 -19.39 -26.68 -23.88
CA MET A 4 -18.03 -26.50 -23.46
C MET A 4 -17.49 -25.22 -24.13
N LEU A 5 -16.91 -24.34 -23.35
CA LEU A 5 -16.05 -23.27 -23.86
C LEU A 5 -15.10 -23.92 -24.89
N ASN A 6 -15.37 -23.66 -26.15
CA ASN A 6 -14.61 -24.20 -27.26
C ASN A 6 -13.15 -23.80 -27.05
N ASP A 7 -12.20 -24.71 -27.21
CA ASP A 7 -10.74 -24.48 -26.99
C ASP A 7 -10.21 -23.20 -27.70
N LYS A 8 -10.94 -22.70 -28.69
CA LYS A 8 -10.61 -21.46 -29.41
C LYS A 8 -10.98 -20.15 -28.67
N ALA A 9 -11.77 -20.22 -27.60
CA ALA A 9 -12.19 -19.05 -26.82
C ALA A 9 -11.60 -19.02 -25.40
N ARG A 10 -10.68 -19.93 -25.11
CA ARG A 10 -10.08 -20.02 -23.77
C ARG A 10 -9.10 -18.86 -23.58
N PRO A 11 -9.29 -18.01 -22.54
CA PRO A 11 -8.32 -16.97 -22.20
C PRO A 11 -6.94 -17.56 -21.94
N SER A 12 -5.88 -16.93 -22.46
CA SER A 12 -4.50 -17.42 -22.33
C SER A 12 -4.03 -17.59 -20.86
N TRP A 13 -4.62 -16.81 -19.93
CA TRP A 13 -4.35 -16.87 -18.50
C TRP A 13 -4.99 -18.08 -17.80
N LEU A 14 -5.97 -18.73 -18.42
CA LEU A 14 -6.71 -19.85 -17.81
C LEU A 14 -5.94 -21.17 -18.01
N SER A 15 -5.08 -21.52 -17.06
CA SER A 15 -4.27 -22.75 -17.10
C SER A 15 -5.13 -24.04 -17.03
N ALA A 16 -4.53 -25.18 -17.44
CA ALA A 16 -5.22 -26.46 -17.35
C ALA A 16 -5.56 -26.84 -15.90
N SER A 17 -4.71 -26.49 -14.94
CA SER A 17 -4.94 -26.72 -13.51
C SER A 17 -6.10 -25.87 -12.97
N LEU A 18 -6.21 -24.62 -13.41
CA LEU A 18 -7.34 -23.77 -13.07
C LEU A 18 -8.66 -24.31 -13.65
N MET A 19 -8.64 -24.79 -14.90
CA MET A 19 -9.82 -25.43 -15.50
C MET A 19 -10.23 -26.70 -14.75
N ALA A 20 -9.29 -27.52 -14.32
CA ALA A 20 -9.60 -28.71 -13.51
C ALA A 20 -10.22 -28.32 -12.17
N SER A 21 -9.71 -27.26 -11.52
CA SER A 21 -10.27 -26.71 -10.28
C SER A 21 -11.67 -26.14 -10.49
N LEU A 22 -11.91 -25.38 -11.57
CA LEU A 22 -13.23 -24.86 -11.94
C LEU A 22 -14.25 -25.99 -12.12
N ASN A 23 -13.90 -27.03 -12.89
CA ASN A 23 -14.77 -28.16 -13.15
C ASN A 23 -15.11 -28.91 -11.86
N LYS A 24 -14.10 -29.14 -11.00
CA LYS A 24 -14.30 -29.78 -9.70
C LYS A 24 -15.25 -28.99 -8.80
N HIS A 25 -15.14 -27.66 -8.75
CA HIS A 25 -16.02 -26.82 -7.93
C HIS A 25 -17.43 -26.74 -8.51
N ARG A 26 -17.56 -26.69 -9.84
CA ARG A 26 -18.86 -26.74 -10.51
C ARG A 26 -19.62 -28.03 -10.16
N ASP A 27 -18.93 -29.16 -10.14
CA ASP A 27 -19.52 -30.46 -9.83
C ASP A 27 -19.88 -30.60 -8.33
N LEU A 28 -19.34 -29.75 -7.46
CA LEU A 28 -19.66 -29.67 -6.02
C LEU A 28 -20.80 -28.68 -5.72
N MET A 29 -21.19 -27.85 -6.68
CA MET A 29 -22.36 -26.98 -6.49
C MET A 29 -23.63 -27.85 -6.49
N PRO A 30 -24.50 -27.71 -5.46
CA PRO A 30 -25.77 -28.44 -5.47
C PRO A 30 -26.55 -28.00 -6.72
N PRO A 31 -27.22 -28.95 -7.41
CA PRO A 31 -28.16 -28.59 -8.44
C PRO A 31 -29.22 -27.72 -7.78
N SER A 32 -29.30 -26.44 -8.14
CA SER A 32 -30.21 -25.52 -7.55
C SER A 32 -31.46 -25.47 -8.38
N ASP A 33 -32.51 -26.12 -7.89
CA ASP A 33 -33.87 -25.87 -8.40
C ASP A 33 -34.37 -24.46 -7.99
N ASP A 34 -33.65 -23.77 -7.08
CA ASP A 34 -34.08 -22.52 -6.43
C ASP A 34 -33.22 -21.28 -6.76
N ILE A 35 -32.09 -21.42 -7.45
CA ILE A 35 -31.27 -20.27 -7.86
C ILE A 35 -31.36 -20.16 -9.37
N ALA A 36 -31.81 -19.02 -9.88
CA ALA A 36 -31.80 -18.76 -11.31
C ALA A 36 -30.39 -19.02 -11.84
N GLU A 37 -30.25 -19.73 -12.97
CA GLU A 37 -28.93 -20.10 -13.57
C GLU A 37 -28.01 -18.90 -13.80
N ASP A 38 -28.56 -17.69 -13.75
CA ASP A 38 -27.89 -16.41 -13.97
C ASP A 38 -27.26 -15.79 -12.71
N GLU A 39 -27.51 -16.34 -11.50
CA GLU A 39 -27.06 -15.76 -10.23
C GLU A 39 -25.85 -16.43 -9.61
N ALA A 40 -25.33 -17.50 -10.20
CA ALA A 40 -24.16 -18.21 -9.69
C ALA A 40 -22.85 -17.59 -10.20
N GLY A 41 -22.20 -16.82 -9.36
CA GLY A 41 -20.87 -16.27 -9.62
C GLY A 41 -19.86 -16.65 -8.51
N PHE A 42 -18.60 -16.84 -8.86
CA PHE A 42 -17.53 -17.02 -7.89
C PHE A 42 -16.22 -16.39 -8.38
N PHE A 43 -15.36 -16.04 -7.43
CA PHE A 43 -14.02 -15.57 -7.73
C PHE A 43 -13.04 -16.74 -7.62
N LEU A 44 -12.20 -16.90 -8.64
CA LEU A 44 -11.10 -17.86 -8.64
C LEU A 44 -9.78 -17.12 -8.47
N TYR A 45 -8.99 -17.54 -7.48
CA TYR A 45 -7.66 -17.00 -7.21
C TYR A 45 -6.59 -18.05 -7.52
N ASP A 46 -5.69 -17.76 -8.46
CA ASP A 46 -4.52 -18.59 -8.74
C ASP A 46 -3.38 -18.16 -7.81
N LEU A 47 -3.24 -18.88 -6.70
CA LEU A 47 -2.21 -18.55 -5.71
C LEU A 47 -0.80 -18.93 -6.20
N ASP A 48 -0.65 -19.86 -7.14
CA ASP A 48 0.66 -20.20 -7.67
C ASP A 48 1.17 -19.09 -8.61
N SER A 49 0.31 -18.59 -9.49
CA SER A 49 0.62 -17.41 -10.31
C SER A 49 0.90 -16.18 -9.45
N LEU A 50 0.09 -15.94 -8.42
CA LEU A 50 0.32 -14.86 -7.46
C LEU A 50 1.69 -15.00 -6.79
N LYS A 51 2.04 -16.18 -6.28
CA LYS A 51 3.33 -16.44 -5.64
C LYS A 51 4.51 -16.18 -6.58
N GLN A 52 4.41 -16.58 -7.85
CA GLN A 52 5.45 -16.31 -8.85
C GLN A 52 5.62 -14.81 -9.08
N HIS A 53 4.53 -14.08 -9.24
CA HIS A 53 4.55 -12.63 -9.41
C HIS A 53 5.18 -11.93 -8.21
N LEU A 54 4.74 -12.25 -6.99
CA LEU A 54 5.29 -11.68 -5.76
C LEU A 54 6.78 -11.98 -5.59
N SER A 55 7.21 -13.21 -5.94
CA SER A 55 8.62 -13.58 -5.93
C SER A 55 9.47 -12.69 -6.84
N LEU A 56 8.95 -12.32 -8.01
CA LEU A 56 9.64 -11.37 -8.91
C LEU A 56 9.72 -9.97 -8.30
N LEU A 57 8.65 -9.50 -7.65
CA LEU A 57 8.65 -8.19 -7.00
C LEU A 57 9.67 -8.11 -5.84
N MET A 58 9.92 -9.22 -5.16
CA MET A 58 10.85 -9.30 -4.03
C MET A 58 12.32 -9.53 -4.44
N GLN A 59 12.62 -9.76 -5.73
CA GLN A 59 14.00 -9.89 -6.22
C GLN A 59 14.69 -8.52 -6.35
N GLN A 60 14.77 -7.79 -5.24
CA GLN A 60 15.40 -6.48 -5.14
C GLN A 60 15.70 -6.15 -3.67
N ASP A 61 16.64 -5.24 -3.44
CA ASP A 61 17.08 -4.74 -2.12
C ASP A 61 17.02 -3.20 -1.99
N VAL A 62 16.45 -2.56 -2.99
CA VAL A 62 16.37 -1.09 -3.07
C VAL A 62 15.30 -0.53 -2.14
N ILE A 63 14.14 -1.18 -2.10
CA ILE A 63 12.95 -0.68 -1.42
C ILE A 63 12.33 -1.72 -0.48
N LYS A 64 11.65 -1.23 0.55
CA LYS A 64 10.78 -2.04 1.40
C LYS A 64 9.35 -2.00 0.86
N LEU A 65 8.76 -3.18 0.68
CA LEU A 65 7.43 -3.31 0.12
C LEU A 65 6.38 -3.50 1.21
N TRP A 66 5.31 -2.73 1.08
CA TRP A 66 4.10 -2.83 1.89
C TRP A 66 2.92 -3.21 0.99
N PHE A 67 2.10 -4.14 1.44
CA PHE A 67 0.86 -4.49 0.75
C PHE A 67 -0.31 -3.74 1.38
N ALA A 68 -1.01 -2.94 0.60
CA ALA A 68 -2.22 -2.26 1.03
C ALA A 68 -3.38 -3.26 1.13
N VAL A 69 -3.70 -3.69 2.35
CA VAL A 69 -4.65 -4.80 2.63
C VAL A 69 -6.04 -4.53 2.04
N LYS A 70 -6.44 -3.27 1.95
CA LYS A 70 -7.71 -2.84 1.29
C LYS A 70 -7.85 -3.34 -0.16
N ALA A 71 -6.74 -3.63 -0.86
CA ALA A 71 -6.78 -4.11 -2.24
C ALA A 71 -7.33 -5.54 -2.33
N ASN A 72 -6.96 -6.42 -1.39
CA ASN A 72 -7.49 -7.78 -1.28
C ASN A 72 -7.28 -8.35 0.13
N PRO A 73 -8.29 -8.35 1.01
CA PRO A 73 -8.15 -8.79 2.40
C PRO A 73 -8.33 -10.30 2.60
N LEU A 74 -8.35 -11.11 1.55
CA LEU A 74 -8.54 -12.55 1.67
C LEU A 74 -7.38 -13.22 2.40
N SER A 75 -7.67 -14.07 3.39
CA SER A 75 -6.69 -14.76 4.22
C SER A 75 -5.58 -15.45 3.41
N ARG A 76 -5.95 -16.19 2.36
CA ARG A 76 -4.98 -16.90 1.52
C ARG A 76 -4.07 -15.96 0.73
N VAL A 77 -4.59 -14.83 0.27
CA VAL A 77 -3.79 -13.79 -0.41
C VAL A 77 -2.80 -13.19 0.59
N ILE A 78 -3.26 -12.79 1.79
CA ILE A 78 -2.40 -12.25 2.86
C ILE A 78 -1.32 -13.26 3.27
N GLN A 79 -1.67 -14.53 3.46
CA GLN A 79 -0.70 -15.59 3.77
C GLN A 79 0.36 -15.75 2.66
N THR A 80 -0.05 -15.70 1.40
CA THR A 80 0.86 -15.81 0.26
C THR A 80 1.83 -14.62 0.22
N LEU A 81 1.33 -13.39 0.41
CA LEU A 81 2.15 -12.18 0.53
C LEU A 81 3.14 -12.26 1.70
N ALA A 82 2.67 -12.71 2.88
CA ALA A 82 3.50 -12.86 4.07
C ALA A 82 4.66 -13.85 3.86
N GLN A 83 4.38 -14.97 3.19
CA GLN A 83 5.38 -15.99 2.83
C GLN A 83 6.43 -15.48 1.86
N GLN A 84 6.08 -14.51 1.01
CA GLN A 84 7.01 -13.84 0.10
C GLN A 84 7.77 -12.67 0.75
N GLY A 85 7.52 -12.36 2.02
CA GLY A 85 8.26 -11.33 2.75
C GLY A 85 7.65 -9.93 2.72
N PHE A 86 6.43 -9.74 2.17
CA PHE A 86 5.75 -8.45 2.20
C PHE A 86 5.39 -8.01 3.62
N ASN A 87 5.44 -6.71 3.86
CA ASN A 87 4.82 -6.06 5.01
C ASN A 87 3.40 -5.61 4.64
N PHE A 88 2.62 -5.11 5.62
CA PHE A 88 1.20 -4.86 5.45
C PHE A 88 0.82 -3.45 5.86
N ASP A 89 0.25 -2.68 4.93
CA ASP A 89 -0.40 -1.41 5.21
C ASP A 89 -1.87 -1.65 5.55
N VAL A 90 -2.28 -1.23 6.74
CA VAL A 90 -3.64 -1.37 7.26
C VAL A 90 -4.22 -0.02 7.65
N ALA A 91 -5.42 0.29 7.17
CA ALA A 91 -6.12 1.55 7.42
C ALA A 91 -7.28 1.41 8.42
N SER A 92 -7.64 0.19 8.84
CA SER A 92 -8.77 -0.07 9.71
C SER A 92 -8.51 -1.18 10.72
N GLN A 93 -9.32 -1.20 11.80
CA GLN A 93 -9.28 -2.27 12.79
C GLN A 93 -9.62 -3.64 12.18
N GLY A 94 -10.51 -3.66 11.19
CA GLY A 94 -10.87 -4.89 10.49
C GLY A 94 -9.68 -5.46 9.70
N GLU A 95 -8.96 -4.61 8.97
CA GLU A 95 -7.75 -5.02 8.26
C GLU A 95 -6.65 -5.48 9.22
N LEU A 96 -6.42 -4.78 10.34
CA LEU A 96 -5.46 -5.20 11.36
C LEU A 96 -5.81 -6.59 11.90
N SER A 97 -7.08 -6.80 12.29
CA SER A 97 -7.54 -8.10 12.80
C SER A 97 -7.36 -9.20 11.76
N GLN A 98 -7.63 -8.91 10.50
CA GLN A 98 -7.46 -9.85 9.39
C GLN A 98 -5.99 -10.26 9.19
N VAL A 99 -5.05 -9.30 9.28
CA VAL A 99 -3.61 -9.58 9.16
C VAL A 99 -3.10 -10.37 10.36
N LEU A 100 -3.45 -9.95 11.59
CA LEU A 100 -3.02 -10.63 12.81
C LEU A 100 -3.59 -12.06 12.92
N ALA A 101 -4.79 -12.30 12.39
CA ALA A 101 -5.39 -13.65 12.33
C ALA A 101 -4.62 -14.62 11.42
N GLN A 102 -3.64 -14.15 10.65
CA GLN A 102 -2.74 -14.98 9.84
C GLN A 102 -1.37 -15.19 10.52
N ASP A 103 -1.26 -14.96 11.83
CA ASP A 103 -0.02 -15.08 12.63
C ASP A 103 1.12 -14.18 12.13
N ILE A 104 0.78 -13.05 11.51
CA ILE A 104 1.75 -12.07 11.04
C ILE A 104 2.14 -11.16 12.21
N ALA A 105 3.45 -11.03 12.44
CA ALA A 105 3.98 -10.20 13.52
C ALA A 105 3.63 -8.72 13.33
N ALA A 106 3.29 -8.04 14.42
CA ALA A 106 2.81 -6.65 14.40
C ALA A 106 3.89 -5.62 13.96
N ASP A 107 5.16 -5.97 14.01
CA ASP A 107 6.27 -5.17 13.50
C ASP A 107 6.34 -5.13 11.96
N ARG A 108 5.61 -6.03 11.29
CA ARG A 108 5.39 -6.04 9.84
C ARG A 108 4.16 -5.24 9.41
N ILE A 109 3.59 -4.44 10.33
CA ILE A 109 2.35 -3.69 10.08
C ILE A 109 2.61 -2.19 10.16
N LEU A 110 2.21 -1.49 9.11
CA LEU A 110 2.12 -0.04 9.00
C LEU A 110 0.66 0.38 9.13
N ASN A 111 0.37 1.40 9.93
CA ASN A 111 -0.98 1.96 10.01
C ASN A 111 -1.07 3.29 9.27
N THR A 112 -1.83 3.32 8.19
CA THR A 112 -2.10 4.51 7.38
C THR A 112 -3.57 4.97 7.47
N GLY A 113 -3.94 5.97 6.69
CA GLY A 113 -5.32 6.42 6.49
C GLY A 113 -5.76 7.59 7.39
N PRO A 114 -6.69 8.43 6.90
CA PRO A 114 -7.12 9.63 7.61
C PRO A 114 -8.13 9.35 8.73
N ALA A 115 -8.85 8.23 8.66
CA ALA A 115 -9.94 7.90 9.60
C ALA A 115 -9.43 7.19 10.86
N LYS A 116 -8.38 7.74 11.50
CA LYS A 116 -7.81 7.19 12.76
C LYS A 116 -8.28 7.99 13.96
N SER A 117 -9.04 7.37 14.85
CA SER A 117 -9.38 7.95 16.14
C SER A 117 -8.28 7.70 17.19
N LYS A 118 -8.29 8.49 18.26
CA LYS A 118 -7.39 8.29 19.41
C LYS A 118 -7.50 6.87 19.99
N SER A 119 -8.72 6.35 20.14
CA SER A 119 -8.96 4.99 20.65
C SER A 119 -8.44 3.91 19.72
N GLN A 120 -8.58 4.07 18.41
CA GLN A 120 -8.05 3.15 17.41
C GLN A 120 -6.52 3.10 17.46
N MET A 121 -5.83 4.25 17.44
CA MET A 121 -4.37 4.30 17.51
C MET A 121 -3.84 3.63 18.79
N LYS A 122 -4.51 3.87 19.93
CA LYS A 122 -4.17 3.20 21.18
C LYS A 122 -4.40 1.68 21.12
N ALA A 123 -5.45 1.22 20.45
CA ALA A 123 -5.71 -0.21 20.22
C ALA A 123 -4.62 -0.84 19.34
N PHE A 124 -4.18 -0.17 18.28
CA PHE A 124 -3.09 -0.63 17.43
C PHE A 124 -1.77 -0.76 18.20
N LEU A 125 -1.42 0.25 19.02
CA LEU A 125 -0.23 0.20 19.87
C LEU A 125 -0.29 -0.98 20.87
N ARG A 126 -1.46 -1.26 21.46
CA ARG A 126 -1.66 -2.40 22.39
C ARG A 126 -1.50 -3.76 21.68
N GLN A 127 -1.85 -3.83 20.41
CA GLN A 127 -1.66 -5.03 19.56
C GLN A 127 -0.24 -5.16 19.02
N GLY A 128 0.67 -4.26 19.39
CA GLY A 128 2.08 -4.35 19.04
C GLY A 128 2.49 -3.59 17.78
N VAL A 129 1.56 -2.92 17.08
CA VAL A 129 1.93 -2.08 15.92
C VAL A 129 2.84 -0.94 16.37
N ARG A 130 3.92 -0.71 15.63
CA ARG A 130 4.94 0.29 15.96
C ARG A 130 5.29 1.24 14.83
N THR A 131 4.62 1.15 13.69
CA THR A 131 4.84 2.03 12.53
C THR A 131 3.54 2.69 12.13
N PHE A 132 3.55 4.03 12.06
CA PHE A 132 2.36 4.84 11.79
C PHE A 132 2.66 5.93 10.77
N VAL A 133 1.76 6.13 9.82
CA VAL A 133 1.66 7.36 9.04
C VAL A 133 0.61 8.24 9.70
N VAL A 134 0.92 9.48 10.04
CA VAL A 134 -0.03 10.45 10.59
C VAL A 134 -0.39 11.49 9.53
N GLU A 135 -1.65 11.85 9.50
CA GLU A 135 -2.23 12.67 8.43
C GLU A 135 -2.74 14.04 8.91
N SER A 136 -2.59 14.33 10.23
CA SER A 136 -2.99 15.60 10.81
C SER A 136 -2.28 15.86 12.15
N LEU A 137 -2.28 17.11 12.58
CA LEU A 137 -1.75 17.52 13.90
C LEU A 137 -2.48 16.81 15.04
N ASN A 138 -3.78 16.61 14.93
CA ASN A 138 -4.56 15.89 15.92
C ASN A 138 -4.12 14.43 16.04
N GLN A 139 -3.92 13.73 14.92
CA GLN A 139 -3.43 12.36 14.93
C GLN A 139 -2.04 12.26 15.58
N LEU A 140 -1.15 13.21 15.28
CA LEU A 140 0.19 13.26 15.87
C LEU A 140 0.12 13.44 17.39
N GLN A 141 -0.72 14.37 17.88
CA GLN A 141 -0.92 14.60 19.32
C GLN A 141 -1.53 13.38 20.02
N TRP A 142 -2.55 12.76 19.42
CA TRP A 142 -3.21 11.59 19.99
C TRP A 142 -2.29 10.39 20.07
N LEU A 143 -1.47 10.19 19.04
CA LEU A 143 -0.48 9.10 19.01
C LEU A 143 0.59 9.32 20.09
N ASN A 144 1.10 10.56 20.23
CA ASN A 144 2.07 10.89 21.26
C ASN A 144 1.53 10.65 22.68
N GLN A 145 0.28 11.05 22.95
CA GLN A 145 -0.38 10.76 24.21
C GLN A 145 -0.53 9.26 24.46
N ALA A 146 -1.01 8.51 23.46
CA ALA A 146 -1.19 7.06 23.59
C ALA A 146 0.15 6.32 23.77
N ALA A 147 1.20 6.75 23.09
CA ALA A 147 2.55 6.20 23.22
C ALA A 147 3.14 6.45 24.60
N ASN A 148 2.97 7.66 25.17
CA ASN A 148 3.33 7.96 26.55
C ASN A 148 2.59 7.07 27.57
N GLU A 149 1.25 6.94 27.42
CA GLU A 149 0.42 6.12 28.31
C GLU A 149 0.82 4.62 28.27
N LEU A 150 1.31 4.14 27.14
CA LEU A 150 1.72 2.74 26.93
C LEU A 150 3.23 2.52 27.07
N SER A 151 3.99 3.56 27.43
CA SER A 151 5.45 3.51 27.55
C SER A 151 6.14 2.89 26.35
N CYS A 152 5.73 3.27 25.15
CA CYS A 152 6.32 2.83 23.90
C CYS A 152 6.71 4.01 23.01
N ARG A 153 7.58 3.76 22.01
CA ARG A 153 8.08 4.80 21.11
C ARG A 153 7.93 4.35 19.64
N PRO A 154 6.73 4.50 19.04
CA PRO A 154 6.51 4.10 17.67
C PRO A 154 7.26 4.99 16.68
N GLN A 155 7.63 4.41 15.55
CA GLN A 155 8.10 5.11 14.35
C GLN A 155 6.93 5.84 13.69
N VAL A 156 7.17 7.08 13.26
CA VAL A 156 6.14 7.92 12.66
C VAL A 156 6.65 8.56 11.39
N LEU A 157 5.83 8.44 10.36
CA LEU A 157 5.97 9.17 9.10
C LEU A 157 4.88 10.25 9.03
N LEU A 158 5.26 11.45 8.65
CA LEU A 158 4.32 12.56 8.41
C LEU A 158 3.84 12.49 6.97
N ARG A 159 2.52 12.38 6.75
CA ARG A 159 1.96 12.39 5.39
C ARG A 159 1.90 13.81 4.87
N VAL A 160 2.59 14.01 3.77
CA VAL A 160 2.70 15.31 3.10
C VAL A 160 1.80 15.34 1.88
N GLN A 161 1.18 16.48 1.66
CA GLN A 161 0.45 16.82 0.46
C GLN A 161 1.14 17.98 -0.23
N LEU A 162 1.65 17.75 -1.44
CA LEU A 162 2.28 18.78 -2.27
C LEU A 162 1.24 19.43 -3.17
N GLN A 163 1.47 20.68 -3.50
CA GLN A 163 0.74 21.38 -4.56
C GLN A 163 1.39 21.09 -5.91
N TRP A 164 0.53 20.86 -6.91
CA TRP A 164 0.95 20.58 -8.28
C TRP A 164 0.55 21.73 -9.20
N GLN A 165 1.14 21.76 -10.40
CA GLN A 165 0.83 22.80 -11.38
C GLN A 165 -0.66 22.78 -11.78
N GLU A 166 -1.22 23.94 -12.13
CA GLU A 166 -2.59 24.03 -12.64
C GLU A 166 -2.81 23.11 -13.84
N GLY A 167 -3.95 22.38 -13.85
CA GLY A 167 -4.30 21.42 -14.91
C GLY A 167 -3.88 19.98 -14.65
N GLU A 168 -3.05 19.70 -13.68
CA GLU A 168 -2.75 18.35 -13.24
C GLU A 168 -3.93 17.79 -12.45
N LYS A 169 -4.65 16.82 -13.03
CA LYS A 169 -5.73 16.10 -12.33
C LYS A 169 -5.13 15.09 -11.39
N ASN A 170 -5.25 15.35 -10.11
CA ASN A 170 -4.81 14.43 -9.07
C ASN A 170 -6.03 13.90 -8.29
N PRO A 171 -6.40 12.61 -8.44
CA PRO A 171 -7.59 12.05 -7.80
C PRO A 171 -7.47 11.89 -6.28
N LEU A 172 -6.26 12.01 -5.70
CA LEU A 172 -5.99 11.78 -4.27
C LEU A 172 -5.58 13.05 -3.52
N GLY A 173 -5.80 14.18 -4.10
CA GLY A 173 -5.40 15.47 -3.60
C GLY A 173 -4.97 16.31 -4.79
N GLY A 174 -4.17 17.27 -4.66
CA GLY A 174 -3.75 18.23 -5.65
C GLY A 174 -3.78 19.58 -4.98
N ASN A 175 -4.44 20.56 -5.60
CA ASN A 175 -4.58 21.89 -5.01
C ASN A 175 -5.84 22.03 -4.14
N GLU A 176 -6.56 20.94 -3.90
CA GLU A 176 -7.76 20.94 -3.07
C GLU A 176 -7.46 20.40 -1.66
N VAL A 177 -8.20 20.91 -0.67
CA VAL A 177 -8.13 20.41 0.70
C VAL A 177 -8.73 19.02 0.76
N THR A 178 -7.94 18.05 1.23
CA THR A 178 -8.38 16.66 1.42
C THR A 178 -8.10 16.20 2.84
N ALA A 179 -8.63 15.03 3.20
CA ALA A 179 -8.32 14.38 4.48
C ALA A 179 -6.94 13.69 4.49
N PHE A 180 -6.21 13.69 3.39
CA PHE A 180 -4.98 12.90 3.19
C PHE A 180 -3.71 13.72 3.38
N GLY A 181 -3.28 13.88 4.62
CA GLY A 181 -2.05 14.58 4.95
C GLY A 181 -2.21 16.09 5.05
N LEU A 182 -1.11 16.77 5.32
CA LEU A 182 -1.01 18.22 5.43
C LEU A 182 0.03 18.76 4.45
N SER A 183 -0.08 20.04 4.10
CA SER A 183 0.93 20.74 3.32
C SER A 183 2.27 20.86 4.07
N CYS A 184 3.34 21.17 3.36
CA CYS A 184 4.64 21.44 3.99
C CYS A 184 4.54 22.58 5.02
N ASP A 185 3.81 23.65 4.70
CA ASP A 185 3.66 24.82 5.59
C ASP A 185 2.94 24.45 6.89
N GLU A 186 1.89 23.61 6.81
CA GLU A 186 1.17 23.15 8.00
C GLU A 186 2.06 22.25 8.87
N TRP A 187 2.84 21.35 8.27
CA TRP A 187 3.79 20.53 9.04
C TRP A 187 4.91 21.35 9.67
N GLN A 188 5.38 22.42 9.06
CA GLN A 188 6.40 23.31 9.64
C GLN A 188 5.93 24.04 10.91
N THR A 189 4.66 24.04 11.24
CA THR A 189 4.15 24.62 12.49
C THR A 189 4.50 23.81 13.74
N ILE A 190 4.92 22.54 13.61
CA ILE A 190 5.29 21.70 14.74
C ILE A 190 6.78 21.85 15.12
N LYS A 191 7.08 21.54 16.36
CA LYS A 191 8.45 21.26 16.81
C LYS A 191 8.54 19.76 17.10
N VAL A 192 9.37 19.04 16.36
CA VAL A 192 9.52 17.58 16.50
C VAL A 192 9.86 17.19 17.95
N ALA A 193 10.64 18.00 18.65
CA ALA A 193 11.03 17.78 20.04
C ALA A 193 9.84 17.74 21.04
N ASP A 194 8.69 18.34 20.71
CA ASP A 194 7.50 18.32 21.56
C ASP A 194 6.80 16.95 21.59
N PHE A 195 7.16 16.06 20.67
CA PHE A 195 6.61 14.71 20.51
C PHE A 195 7.57 13.62 20.98
N SER A 196 8.12 13.76 22.19
CA SER A 196 9.23 12.94 22.69
C SER A 196 8.92 11.44 22.82
N ALA A 197 7.63 11.05 22.91
CA ALA A 197 7.22 9.65 22.91
C ALA A 197 7.19 9.02 21.50
N LEU A 198 7.45 9.80 20.45
CA LEU A 198 7.45 9.31 19.08
C LEU A 198 8.87 9.33 18.49
N ASN A 199 9.12 8.45 17.54
CA ASN A 199 10.27 8.51 16.66
C ASN A 199 9.83 9.03 15.29
N ILE A 200 9.77 10.36 15.14
CA ILE A 200 9.39 11.00 13.88
C ILE A 200 10.63 11.05 13.00
N ASN A 201 10.78 10.08 12.11
CA ASN A 201 11.97 9.90 11.27
C ASN A 201 11.63 9.62 9.80
N GLY A 202 10.38 9.80 9.39
CA GLY A 202 9.96 9.55 8.02
C GLY A 202 8.95 10.55 7.49
N LEU A 203 8.91 10.64 6.16
CA LEU A 203 7.88 11.32 5.40
C LEU A 203 7.18 10.33 4.48
N HIS A 204 5.89 10.54 4.29
CA HIS A 204 5.05 9.75 3.41
C HIS A 204 4.34 10.66 2.41
N ILE A 205 4.24 10.22 1.17
CA ILE A 205 3.45 10.90 0.14
C ILE A 205 2.73 9.89 -0.74
N PHE A 206 1.43 10.08 -0.93
CA PHE A 206 0.65 9.31 -1.89
C PHE A 206 -0.42 10.20 -2.51
N GLN A 207 -0.13 10.72 -3.70
CA GLN A 207 -1.03 11.62 -4.41
C GLN A 207 -1.43 11.14 -5.81
N TRP A 208 -0.77 10.12 -6.36
CA TRP A 208 -1.01 9.62 -7.71
C TRP A 208 -1.38 8.15 -7.69
N GLY A 209 -2.32 7.75 -8.53
CA GLY A 209 -2.79 6.38 -8.58
C GLY A 209 -3.07 5.92 -10.02
N ASN A 210 -3.03 4.60 -10.21
CA ASN A 210 -3.31 3.94 -11.47
C ASN A 210 -2.44 4.41 -12.64
N MET A 211 -1.15 4.65 -12.35
CA MET A 211 -0.16 5.07 -13.36
C MET A 211 0.30 3.88 -14.19
N LEU A 212 0.33 4.06 -15.51
CA LEU A 212 0.70 3.02 -16.47
C LEU A 212 2.04 3.32 -17.20
N SER A 213 2.69 4.44 -16.88
CA SER A 213 3.95 4.87 -17.51
C SER A 213 5.09 4.95 -16.50
N ASN A 214 6.15 4.17 -16.72
CA ASN A 214 7.39 4.25 -15.93
C ASN A 214 8.00 5.66 -15.96
N ALA A 215 8.10 6.26 -17.15
CA ALA A 215 8.68 7.60 -17.29
C ALA A 215 7.92 8.65 -16.50
N ARG A 216 6.57 8.60 -16.53
CA ARG A 216 5.74 9.54 -15.74
C ARG A 216 5.87 9.31 -14.24
N MET A 217 5.95 8.05 -13.78
CA MET A 217 6.19 7.73 -12.37
C MET A 217 7.53 8.30 -11.91
N PHE A 218 8.59 8.08 -12.67
CA PHE A 218 9.92 8.61 -12.33
C PHE A 218 9.94 10.14 -12.26
N GLU A 219 9.28 10.80 -13.20
CA GLU A 219 9.13 12.27 -13.20
C GLU A 219 8.44 12.76 -11.91
N LEU A 220 7.30 12.16 -11.55
CA LEU A 220 6.55 12.52 -10.35
C LEU A 220 7.38 12.30 -9.08
N TRP A 221 7.99 11.15 -8.91
CA TRP A 221 8.87 10.88 -7.77
C TRP A 221 10.04 11.87 -7.70
N SER A 222 10.63 12.20 -8.85
CA SER A 222 11.72 13.16 -8.94
C SER A 222 11.30 14.57 -8.49
N GLN A 223 10.07 14.98 -8.78
CA GLN A 223 9.51 16.25 -8.33
C GLN A 223 9.19 16.27 -6.84
N MET A 224 8.82 15.12 -6.25
CA MET A 224 8.47 15.00 -4.83
C MET A 224 9.69 15.13 -3.91
N VAL A 225 10.86 14.63 -4.32
CA VAL A 225 12.04 14.50 -3.43
C VAL A 225 12.47 15.84 -2.84
N THR A 226 12.67 16.87 -3.66
CA THR A 226 13.22 18.15 -3.20
C THR A 226 12.33 18.85 -2.16
N PRO A 227 11.00 19.00 -2.37
CA PRO A 227 10.12 19.60 -1.35
C PRO A 227 10.12 18.81 -0.04
N LEU A 228 10.18 17.48 -0.10
CA LEU A 228 10.19 16.62 1.09
C LEU A 228 11.51 16.75 1.87
N LEU A 229 12.65 16.81 1.20
CA LEU A 229 13.94 17.07 1.85
C LEU A 229 13.99 18.44 2.51
N THR A 230 13.48 19.48 1.84
CA THR A 230 13.38 20.82 2.40
C THR A 230 12.49 20.84 3.65
N LEU A 231 11.37 20.10 3.63
CA LEU A 231 10.52 19.98 4.81
C LEU A 231 11.26 19.31 5.97
N ALA A 232 11.95 18.20 5.72
CA ALA A 232 12.71 17.50 6.75
C ALA A 232 13.78 18.39 7.38
N GLU A 233 14.50 19.15 6.56
CA GLU A 233 15.50 20.14 7.01
C GLU A 233 14.87 21.23 7.89
N ASN A 234 13.76 21.83 7.44
CA ASN A 234 13.04 22.87 8.19
C ASN A 234 12.49 22.37 9.53
N LEU A 235 12.11 21.10 9.61
CA LEU A 235 11.68 20.46 10.85
C LEU A 235 12.86 20.06 11.77
N GLY A 236 14.10 20.17 11.31
CA GLY A 236 15.28 19.64 12.02
C GLY A 236 15.22 18.12 12.23
N MET A 237 14.57 17.42 11.29
CA MET A 237 14.30 15.98 11.39
C MET A 237 15.40 15.18 10.72
N ASN A 238 15.89 14.11 11.40
CA ASN A 238 16.74 13.11 10.74
C ASN A 238 15.83 12.21 9.87
N LEU A 239 15.80 12.47 8.56
CA LEU A 239 14.98 11.71 7.62
C LEU A 239 15.66 10.38 7.30
N GLU A 240 15.13 9.30 7.88
CA GLU A 240 15.63 7.94 7.67
C GLU A 240 14.76 7.20 6.63
N VAL A 241 13.47 7.50 6.60
CA VAL A 241 12.47 6.79 5.78
C VAL A 241 11.75 7.77 4.87
N LEU A 242 11.70 7.43 3.60
CA LEU A 242 10.81 8.08 2.63
C LEU A 242 9.86 7.03 2.05
N ASP A 243 8.56 7.21 2.28
CA ASP A 243 7.51 6.38 1.73
C ASP A 243 6.83 7.14 0.58
N LEU A 244 6.93 6.61 -0.63
CA LEU A 244 6.36 7.20 -1.84
C LEU A 244 4.91 6.74 -2.10
N GLY A 245 4.33 6.01 -1.14
CA GLY A 245 3.01 5.40 -1.32
C GLY A 245 3.04 4.34 -2.43
N GLY A 246 1.98 4.29 -3.21
CA GLY A 246 1.87 3.34 -4.31
C GLY A 246 1.65 4.02 -5.65
N GLY A 247 0.54 3.64 -6.27
CA GLY A 247 0.09 4.29 -7.50
C GLY A 247 0.38 3.50 -8.77
N LEU A 248 1.07 2.36 -8.68
CA LEU A 248 1.30 1.48 -9.82
C LEU A 248 -0.03 0.92 -10.34
N GLY A 249 -0.31 1.16 -11.61
CA GLY A 249 -1.51 0.70 -12.28
C GLY A 249 -1.32 -0.66 -12.94
N VAL A 250 -2.45 -1.25 -13.34
CA VAL A 250 -2.51 -2.46 -14.16
C VAL A 250 -3.32 -2.14 -15.41
N ASP A 251 -2.77 -2.41 -16.59
CA ASP A 251 -3.48 -2.27 -17.83
C ASP A 251 -4.37 -3.49 -18.08
N TYR A 252 -5.59 -3.46 -17.54
CA TYR A 252 -6.55 -4.55 -17.67
C TYR A 252 -7.03 -4.80 -19.09
N LEU A 253 -6.94 -3.80 -19.96
CA LEU A 253 -7.39 -3.89 -21.35
C LEU A 253 -6.26 -4.25 -22.31
N GLN A 254 -5.03 -4.31 -21.82
CA GLN A 254 -3.82 -4.58 -22.62
C GLN A 254 -3.69 -3.61 -23.83
N THR A 255 -4.04 -2.36 -23.60
CA THR A 255 -4.04 -1.30 -24.63
C THR A 255 -2.67 -0.64 -24.75
N GLU A 256 -1.82 -0.75 -23.73
CA GLU A 256 -0.49 -0.14 -23.65
C GLU A 256 0.57 -1.17 -23.21
N GLN A 257 1.84 -0.80 -23.31
CA GLN A 257 2.89 -1.54 -22.62
C GLN A 257 2.73 -1.33 -21.12
N GLY A 258 2.48 -2.41 -20.39
CA GLY A 258 2.41 -2.37 -18.94
C GLY A 258 3.70 -1.89 -18.29
N LEU A 259 3.65 -1.59 -17.00
CA LEU A 259 4.82 -1.16 -16.22
C LEU A 259 5.92 -2.23 -16.21
N SER A 260 7.17 -1.78 -16.37
CA SER A 260 8.36 -2.62 -16.24
C SER A 260 8.91 -2.54 -14.81
N TRP A 261 8.78 -3.61 -14.04
CA TRP A 261 9.30 -3.66 -12.67
C TRP A 261 10.81 -3.44 -12.57
N PRO A 262 11.67 -4.03 -13.43
CA PRO A 262 13.10 -3.73 -13.42
C PRO A 262 13.39 -2.24 -13.64
N THR A 263 12.65 -1.57 -14.53
CA THR A 263 12.78 -0.12 -14.74
C THR A 263 12.38 0.65 -13.48
N ILE A 264 11.27 0.29 -12.85
CA ILE A 264 10.82 0.90 -11.59
C ILE A 264 11.91 0.79 -10.51
N ILE A 265 12.52 -0.37 -10.34
CA ILE A 265 13.56 -0.57 -9.32
C ILE A 265 14.81 0.29 -9.62
N ASN A 266 15.22 0.38 -10.88
CA ASN A 266 16.34 1.25 -11.27
C ASN A 266 16.02 2.73 -10.99
N ASP A 267 14.81 3.18 -11.32
CA ASP A 267 14.35 4.53 -11.07
C ASP A 267 14.31 4.83 -9.56
N LEU A 268 13.78 3.90 -8.75
CA LEU A 268 13.73 4.03 -7.29
C LEU A 268 15.12 4.00 -6.64
N ALA A 269 16.07 3.29 -7.21
CA ALA A 269 17.47 3.35 -6.75
C ALA A 269 18.06 4.76 -6.94
N ILE A 270 17.76 5.42 -8.06
CA ILE A 270 18.16 6.81 -8.30
C ILE A 270 17.47 7.75 -7.29
N ILE A 271 16.17 7.57 -7.07
CA ILE A 271 15.42 8.37 -6.10
C ILE A 271 15.97 8.20 -4.69
N LYS A 272 16.23 6.96 -4.25
CA LYS A 272 16.80 6.66 -2.92
C LYS A 272 18.15 7.32 -2.72
N ALA A 273 19.04 7.21 -3.71
CA ALA A 273 20.34 7.84 -3.67
C ALA A 273 20.24 9.38 -3.60
N ARG A 274 19.32 9.98 -4.37
CA ARG A 274 19.07 11.42 -4.36
C ARG A 274 18.47 11.90 -3.04
N ALA A 275 17.56 11.11 -2.47
CA ALA A 275 16.94 11.42 -1.18
C ALA A 275 17.91 11.25 0.00
N GLY A 276 18.95 10.44 -0.14
CA GLY A 276 19.91 10.16 0.91
C GLY A 276 19.33 9.42 2.12
N VAL A 277 18.22 8.73 1.94
CA VAL A 277 17.52 8.01 3.02
C VAL A 277 18.04 6.58 3.17
N SER A 278 18.01 6.05 4.38
CA SER A 278 18.38 4.65 4.65
C SER A 278 17.35 3.68 4.07
N GLU A 279 16.06 4.02 4.19
CA GLU A 279 14.97 3.20 3.68
C GLU A 279 14.07 3.99 2.72
N LEU A 280 13.79 3.40 1.57
CA LEU A 280 12.74 3.85 0.64
C LEU A 280 11.63 2.82 0.64
N TRP A 281 10.38 3.27 0.82
CA TRP A 281 9.21 2.39 0.90
C TRP A 281 8.27 2.61 -0.26
N LEU A 282 7.53 1.54 -0.61
CA LEU A 282 6.49 1.57 -1.62
C LEU A 282 5.30 0.72 -1.16
N GLU A 283 4.08 1.28 -1.30
CA GLU A 283 2.83 0.63 -0.95
C GLU A 283 2.16 0.06 -2.21
N LEU A 284 2.06 -1.25 -2.32
CA LEU A 284 1.44 -1.92 -3.46
C LEU A 284 0.02 -2.39 -3.12
N GLY A 285 -0.93 -2.04 -3.98
CA GLY A 285 -2.27 -2.59 -3.97
C GLY A 285 -2.46 -3.54 -5.16
N ARG A 286 -3.22 -3.09 -6.16
CA ARG A 286 -3.59 -3.85 -7.37
C ARG A 286 -2.41 -4.40 -8.17
N TYR A 287 -1.24 -3.78 -8.10
CA TYR A 287 -0.06 -4.24 -8.83
C TYR A 287 0.56 -5.50 -8.21
N ALA A 288 0.27 -5.78 -6.94
CA ALA A 288 0.73 -6.99 -6.26
C ALA A 288 -0.25 -8.17 -6.43
N VAL A 289 -1.55 -7.90 -6.62
CA VAL A 289 -2.61 -8.94 -6.59
C VAL A 289 -3.62 -8.81 -7.71
#